data_652eb832e41521362b30d9c9cf485b17
#
_entry.id   652eb832e41521362b30d9c9cf485b17
#
_cell.length_a   1.000
_cell.length_b   1.000
_cell.length_c   1.000
_cell.angle_alpha   90.00
_cell.angle_beta   90.00
_cell.angle_gamma   90.00
#
_symmetry.space_group_name_H-M   'P 1'
#
loop_
_entity.id
_entity.type
_entity.pdbx_description
1 polymer ?
#
loop_
_entity_poly.entity_id
_entity_poly.type
_entity_poly.pdbx_seq_one_letter_code
_entity_poly.pdbx_strand_id
1 'polypeptide(L)'
;MQGCVFLIICVLSGCVLDRQYTPEQIFRRAVAGMAGRERITFSGQTGIRTDGGLPTAKQFEYRGKLRNHDELIMHWGSTEAFRKQGDYVALKEDKSEPSVTHERFLRQNGKWITLTAGDTSMVQNGMLNRFNPIQELEELNTLNKSIRMEKGAARGTWVVRIEPEPASAKRWLKERLMKEMNTLNPQIRILKTQHTETNQELQQKLSQVWKQSCEDMNNQLEHSNVRTVYHLTIDRQTGLPLKLSSECRISRQVANEEQHQEALITRVVFEDYK
;
A
#
# COMPACT_ATOMS: atom_id res chain seq x y z
N MET A 1 -11.03 79.30 -2.80
CA MET A 1 -11.88 78.09 -2.86
C MET A 1 -10.97 76.86 -2.85
N GLN A 2 -10.83 76.26 -1.69
CA GLN A 2 -9.94 75.09 -1.49
C GLN A 2 -10.79 73.82 -1.63
N GLY A 3 -10.48 73.02 -2.65
CA GLY A 3 -11.13 71.71 -2.86
C GLY A 3 -10.31 70.61 -2.13
N CYS A 4 -10.92 70.04 -1.07
CA CYS A 4 -10.37 68.85 -0.39
C CYS A 4 -10.68 67.63 -1.24
N VAL A 5 -9.64 67.00 -1.78
CA VAL A 5 -9.71 65.67 -2.38
C VAL A 5 -9.55 64.63 -1.25
N PHE A 6 -10.65 64.02 -0.87
CA PHE A 6 -10.63 62.87 0.05
C PHE A 6 -10.24 61.61 -0.71
N LEU A 7 -8.98 61.21 -0.50
CA LEU A 7 -8.48 59.92 -1.02
C LEU A 7 -8.96 58.78 -0.10
N ILE A 8 -10.02 58.10 -0.51
CA ILE A 8 -10.54 56.89 0.20
C ILE A 8 -9.61 55.73 -0.15
N ILE A 9 -8.69 55.45 0.73
CA ILE A 9 -7.91 54.22 0.68
C ILE A 9 -8.79 53.08 1.18
N CYS A 10 -9.44 52.36 0.26
CA CYS A 10 -10.05 51.06 0.58
C CYS A 10 -8.95 50.04 0.90
N VAL A 11 -8.66 49.90 2.17
CA VAL A 11 -7.89 48.76 2.67
C VAL A 11 -8.75 47.51 2.48
N LEU A 12 -8.55 46.84 1.36
CA LEU A 12 -9.08 45.49 1.15
C LEU A 12 -8.32 44.56 2.13
N SER A 13 -8.78 44.52 3.35
CA SER A 13 -8.41 43.46 4.29
C SER A 13 -8.95 42.15 3.71
N GLY A 14 -8.17 41.53 2.86
CA GLY A 14 -8.41 40.15 2.42
C GLY A 14 -8.43 39.25 3.64
N CYS A 15 -9.60 39.07 4.25
CA CYS A 15 -9.83 37.94 5.13
C CYS A 15 -9.51 36.69 4.33
N VAL A 16 -8.34 36.16 4.52
CA VAL A 16 -8.05 34.78 4.19
C VAL A 16 -9.00 33.95 5.08
N LEU A 17 -10.18 33.66 4.56
CA LEU A 17 -11.07 32.68 5.12
C LEU A 17 -10.24 31.39 5.16
N ASP A 18 -9.71 31.08 6.33
CA ASP A 18 -9.07 29.79 6.61
C ASP A 18 -10.18 28.74 6.38
N ARG A 19 -10.24 28.23 5.14
CA ARG A 19 -11.20 27.19 4.76
C ARG A 19 -10.87 25.99 5.62
N GLN A 20 -11.61 25.84 6.70
CA GLN A 20 -11.53 24.63 7.53
C GLN A 20 -12.03 23.47 6.68
N TYR A 21 -11.08 22.78 6.04
CA TYR A 21 -11.39 21.55 5.32
C TYR A 21 -11.81 20.47 6.31
N THR A 22 -12.86 19.72 5.97
CA THR A 22 -13.21 18.52 6.72
C THR A 22 -12.10 17.46 6.56
N PRO A 23 -11.98 16.50 7.50
CA PRO A 23 -11.01 15.40 7.38
C PRO A 23 -11.14 14.63 6.06
N GLU A 24 -12.37 14.41 5.57
CA GLU A 24 -12.65 13.78 4.29
C GLU A 24 -12.13 14.60 3.12
N GLN A 25 -12.33 15.92 3.16
CA GLN A 25 -11.84 16.81 2.10
C GLN A 25 -10.31 16.82 2.06
N ILE A 26 -9.66 16.85 3.22
CA ILE A 26 -8.19 16.78 3.33
C ILE A 26 -7.68 15.47 2.73
N PHE A 27 -8.29 14.34 3.10
CA PHE A 27 -7.92 13.03 2.58
C PHE A 27 -8.10 12.93 1.06
N ARG A 28 -9.27 13.31 0.54
CA ARG A 28 -9.56 13.28 -0.91
C ARG A 28 -8.61 14.17 -1.71
N ARG A 29 -8.29 15.35 -1.19
CA ARG A 29 -7.32 16.24 -1.83
C ARG A 29 -5.92 15.65 -1.86
N ALA A 30 -5.50 14.98 -0.78
CA ALA A 30 -4.19 14.32 -0.73
C ALA A 30 -4.09 13.19 -1.77
N VAL A 31 -5.12 12.35 -1.90
CA VAL A 31 -5.17 11.27 -2.91
C VAL A 31 -5.20 11.86 -4.33
N ALA A 32 -6.04 12.87 -4.58
CA ALA A 32 -6.10 13.54 -5.88
C ALA A 32 -4.79 14.25 -6.25
N GLY A 33 -4.12 14.87 -5.26
CA GLY A 33 -2.84 15.52 -5.44
C GLY A 33 -1.72 14.55 -5.86
N MET A 34 -1.75 13.32 -5.35
CA MET A 34 -0.82 12.27 -5.80
C MET A 34 -1.08 11.83 -7.24
N ALA A 35 -2.35 11.66 -7.61
CA ALA A 35 -2.72 11.24 -8.96
C ALA A 35 -2.26 12.23 -10.05
N GLY A 36 -2.08 13.51 -9.70
CA GLY A 36 -1.59 14.55 -10.61
C GLY A 36 -0.06 14.65 -10.71
N ARG A 37 0.72 13.77 -10.06
CA ARG A 37 2.19 13.85 -10.05
C ARG A 37 2.83 12.91 -11.06
N GLU A 38 3.75 13.43 -11.85
CA GLU A 38 4.53 12.64 -12.81
C GLU A 38 5.52 11.71 -12.13
N ARG A 39 6.00 12.11 -10.95
CA ARG A 39 6.98 11.34 -10.19
C ARG A 39 6.64 11.36 -8.70
N ILE A 40 6.69 10.19 -8.11
CA ILE A 40 6.61 9.98 -6.66
C ILE A 40 7.65 8.92 -6.31
N THR A 41 8.49 9.18 -5.30
CA THR A 41 9.29 8.13 -4.67
C THR A 41 8.75 7.84 -3.29
N PHE A 42 8.90 6.60 -2.86
CA PHE A 42 8.53 6.20 -1.51
C PHE A 42 9.40 5.06 -1.00
N SER A 43 9.54 5.00 0.30
CA SER A 43 10.14 3.87 1.01
C SER A 43 9.16 3.33 2.05
N GLY A 44 9.13 2.03 2.23
CA GLY A 44 8.21 1.38 3.15
C GLY A 44 8.83 0.22 3.90
N GLN A 45 8.24 -0.06 5.06
CA GLN A 45 8.56 -1.20 5.90
C GLN A 45 7.27 -1.89 6.31
N THR A 46 7.27 -3.21 6.30
CA THR A 46 6.14 -4.01 6.78
C THR A 46 6.60 -5.14 7.67
N GLY A 47 5.81 -5.48 8.67
CA GLY A 47 6.10 -6.55 9.61
C GLY A 47 4.83 -7.16 10.20
N ILE A 48 4.93 -8.40 10.63
CA ILE A 48 3.83 -9.11 11.29
C ILE A 48 4.11 -9.15 12.79
N ARG A 49 3.08 -8.86 13.58
CA ARG A 49 3.08 -9.01 15.04
C ARG A 49 2.00 -10.03 15.42
N THR A 50 2.38 -11.02 16.22
CA THR A 50 1.47 -12.04 16.75
C THR A 50 1.31 -11.85 18.26
N ASP A 51 0.09 -12.05 18.79
CA ASP A 51 -0.27 -12.17 20.21
C ASP A 51 0.33 -11.12 21.15
N GLY A 52 0.26 -9.84 20.75
CA GLY A 52 0.72 -8.72 21.58
C GLY A 52 2.24 -8.61 21.75
N GLY A 53 3.02 -9.51 21.18
CA GLY A 53 4.48 -9.49 21.21
C GLY A 53 5.10 -8.33 20.43
N LEU A 54 6.41 -8.16 20.55
CA LEU A 54 7.18 -7.29 19.67
C LEU A 54 7.04 -7.79 18.24
N PRO A 55 7.13 -6.91 17.21
CA PRO A 55 7.08 -7.34 15.82
C PRO A 55 8.09 -8.46 15.61
N THR A 56 7.61 -9.63 15.21
CA THR A 56 8.47 -10.77 14.93
C THR A 56 9.39 -10.45 13.77
N ALA A 57 10.58 -11.02 13.80
CA ALA A 57 11.79 -10.70 13.06
C ALA A 57 11.72 -10.66 11.51
N LYS A 58 10.56 -10.77 10.89
CA LYS A 58 10.42 -10.65 9.42
C LYS A 58 9.89 -9.27 9.07
N GLN A 59 10.78 -8.28 9.14
CA GLN A 59 10.52 -6.97 8.54
C GLN A 59 10.99 -7.02 7.09
N PHE A 60 10.11 -6.59 6.19
CA PHE A 60 10.43 -6.39 4.78
C PHE A 60 10.53 -4.90 4.52
N GLU A 61 11.57 -4.50 3.84
CA GLU A 61 11.71 -3.16 3.32
C GLU A 61 11.44 -3.15 1.82
N TYR A 62 10.85 -2.08 1.34
CA TYR A 62 10.62 -1.87 -0.07
C TYR A 62 10.76 -0.39 -0.43
N ARG A 63 11.11 -0.13 -1.67
CA ARG A 63 11.19 1.21 -2.25
C ARG A 63 10.47 1.22 -3.58
N GLY A 64 9.84 2.33 -3.91
CA GLY A 64 9.10 2.47 -5.16
C GLY A 64 9.32 3.82 -5.79
N LYS A 65 9.23 3.85 -7.13
CA LYS A 65 9.31 5.06 -7.94
C LYS A 65 8.26 5.03 -9.02
N LEU A 66 7.29 5.93 -8.90
CA LEU A 66 6.35 6.25 -9.95
C LEU A 66 7.02 7.14 -10.99
N ARG A 67 6.78 6.89 -12.28
CA ARG A 67 7.21 7.69 -13.43
C ARG A 67 6.04 7.87 -14.39
N ASN A 68 5.96 9.03 -15.01
CA ASN A 68 4.98 9.33 -16.08
C ASN A 68 3.53 9.00 -15.71
N HIS A 69 3.15 9.10 -14.42
CA HIS A 69 1.83 8.80 -13.85
C HIS A 69 1.40 7.32 -13.90
N ASP A 70 2.02 6.47 -14.69
CA ASP A 70 1.53 5.13 -15.03
C ASP A 70 2.55 4.00 -14.87
N GLU A 71 3.83 4.31 -14.77
CA GLU A 71 4.89 3.33 -14.59
C GLU A 71 5.40 3.34 -13.14
N LEU A 72 5.22 2.25 -12.43
CA LEU A 72 5.75 2.06 -11.07
C LEU A 72 6.81 0.97 -11.06
N ILE A 73 7.98 1.29 -10.55
CA ILE A 73 9.06 0.34 -10.30
C ILE A 73 9.19 0.18 -8.80
N MET A 74 9.12 -1.06 -8.31
CA MET A 74 9.29 -1.37 -6.90
C MET A 74 10.46 -2.32 -6.70
N HIS A 75 11.19 -2.10 -5.62
CA HIS A 75 12.29 -2.95 -5.16
C HIS A 75 11.96 -3.41 -3.74
N TRP A 76 12.29 -4.65 -3.42
CA TRP A 76 12.15 -5.17 -2.08
C TRP A 76 13.34 -6.01 -1.68
N GLY A 77 13.63 -6.06 -0.40
CA GLY A 77 14.75 -6.82 0.14
C GLY A 77 14.80 -6.79 1.66
N SER A 78 15.81 -7.40 2.22
CA SER A 78 16.10 -7.23 3.64
C SER A 78 16.76 -5.86 3.88
N THR A 79 16.67 -5.37 5.12
CA THR A 79 17.37 -4.13 5.55
C THR A 79 18.86 -4.17 5.22
N GLU A 80 19.48 -5.35 5.33
CA GLU A 80 20.90 -5.54 5.00
C GLU A 80 21.17 -5.40 3.51
N ALA A 81 20.31 -5.93 2.66
CA ALA A 81 20.43 -5.82 1.21
C ALA A 81 20.40 -4.35 0.77
N PHE A 82 19.46 -3.54 1.31
CA PHE A 82 19.40 -2.10 1.00
C PHE A 82 20.58 -1.30 1.57
N ARG A 83 21.11 -1.68 2.74
CA ARG A 83 22.29 -1.02 3.33
C ARG A 83 23.55 -1.23 2.50
N LYS A 84 23.76 -2.43 1.96
CA LYS A 84 24.93 -2.76 1.13
C LYS A 84 24.88 -2.09 -0.24
N GLN A 85 23.69 -1.88 -0.78
CA GLN A 85 23.53 -1.37 -2.13
C GLN A 85 23.65 0.14 -2.25
N GLY A 86 23.67 0.91 -1.12
CA GLY A 86 23.73 2.37 -1.10
C GLY A 86 22.55 3.03 -1.81
N ASP A 87 22.59 4.36 -1.98
CA ASP A 87 21.53 5.12 -2.66
C ASP A 87 21.54 4.99 -4.20
N TYR A 88 22.54 4.30 -4.75
CA TYR A 88 22.66 4.07 -6.19
C TYR A 88 22.29 2.65 -6.56
N VAL A 89 21.07 2.45 -7.02
CA VAL A 89 20.67 1.23 -7.74
C VAL A 89 21.29 1.28 -9.14
N ALA A 90 22.60 1.02 -9.24
CA ALA A 90 23.21 0.68 -10.50
C ALA A 90 22.86 -0.79 -10.78
N LEU A 91 22.22 -1.06 -11.91
CA LEU A 91 21.93 -2.38 -12.44
C LEU A 91 23.24 -3.14 -12.74
N LYS A 92 23.89 -3.70 -11.72
CA LYS A 92 24.92 -4.71 -11.89
C LYS A 92 24.42 -5.99 -11.25
N GLU A 93 24.12 -6.95 -12.10
CA GLU A 93 23.89 -8.35 -11.70
C GLU A 93 25.20 -8.95 -11.20
N ASP A 94 25.42 -8.88 -9.90
CA ASP A 94 26.46 -9.68 -9.26
C ASP A 94 25.81 -10.86 -8.53
N LYS A 95 26.19 -12.08 -8.91
CA LYS A 95 25.49 -13.34 -8.62
C LYS A 95 25.63 -13.87 -7.19
N SER A 96 26.22 -13.15 -6.25
CA SER A 96 26.58 -13.64 -4.91
C SER A 96 26.06 -12.84 -3.72
N GLU A 97 25.26 -11.78 -3.93
CA GLU A 97 24.73 -10.95 -2.84
C GLU A 97 23.22 -11.17 -2.61
N PRO A 98 22.68 -10.87 -1.40
CA PRO A 98 21.25 -10.99 -1.12
C PRO A 98 20.47 -10.14 -2.13
N SER A 99 19.81 -10.82 -3.06
CA SER A 99 19.21 -10.22 -4.24
C SER A 99 18.06 -9.27 -3.85
N VAL A 100 18.19 -8.02 -4.22
CA VAL A 100 17.06 -7.10 -4.24
C VAL A 100 16.19 -7.47 -5.45
N THR A 101 15.01 -7.95 -5.17
CA THR A 101 14.02 -8.25 -6.22
C THR A 101 13.34 -6.97 -6.68
N HIS A 102 13.10 -6.85 -7.97
CA HIS A 102 12.37 -5.71 -8.52
C HIS A 102 11.16 -6.16 -9.35
N GLU A 103 10.10 -5.39 -9.31
CA GLU A 103 8.92 -5.55 -10.15
C GLU A 103 8.55 -4.23 -10.81
N ARG A 104 8.05 -4.32 -12.04
CA ARG A 104 7.52 -3.17 -12.78
C ARG A 104 6.02 -3.34 -12.95
N PHE A 105 5.30 -2.25 -12.73
CA PHE A 105 3.86 -2.18 -12.89
C PHE A 105 3.52 -1.09 -13.89
N LEU A 106 2.52 -1.34 -14.71
CA LEU A 106 1.93 -0.34 -15.59
C LEU A 106 0.48 -0.10 -15.19
N ARG A 107 0.06 1.16 -15.19
CA ARG A 107 -1.32 1.53 -14.94
C ARG A 107 -2.11 1.52 -16.24
N GLN A 108 -3.08 0.59 -16.35
CA GLN A 108 -3.98 0.50 -17.49
C GLN A 108 -5.43 0.51 -17.00
N ASN A 109 -6.26 1.41 -17.55
CA ASN A 109 -7.67 1.56 -17.14
C ASN A 109 -7.86 1.70 -15.62
N GLY A 110 -6.97 2.46 -14.96
CA GLY A 110 -7.00 2.67 -13.52
C GLY A 110 -6.54 1.49 -12.66
N LYS A 111 -6.04 0.41 -13.25
CA LYS A 111 -5.53 -0.78 -12.55
C LYS A 111 -4.03 -0.93 -12.77
N TRP A 112 -3.32 -1.32 -11.71
CA TRP A 112 -1.91 -1.67 -11.79
C TRP A 112 -1.75 -3.12 -12.27
N ILE A 113 -1.00 -3.30 -13.37
CA ILE A 113 -0.72 -4.58 -14.00
C ILE A 113 0.77 -4.82 -13.91
N THR A 114 1.19 -6.00 -13.42
CA THR A 114 2.59 -6.38 -13.37
C THR A 114 3.13 -6.64 -14.77
N LEU A 115 4.22 -5.96 -15.13
CA LEU A 115 4.96 -6.24 -16.36
C LEU A 115 5.99 -7.34 -16.06
N THR A 116 5.76 -8.53 -16.58
CA THR A 116 6.69 -9.64 -16.46
C THR A 116 7.84 -9.45 -17.46
N ALA A 117 9.00 -9.09 -16.96
CA ALA A 117 10.21 -9.14 -17.79
C ALA A 117 10.83 -10.53 -17.63
N GLY A 118 10.69 -11.38 -18.68
CA GLY A 118 11.46 -12.59 -18.83
C GLY A 118 11.30 -13.68 -17.73
N ASP A 119 11.68 -14.84 -18.05
CA ASP A 119 11.53 -16.18 -17.45
C ASP A 119 11.94 -16.40 -15.98
N THR A 120 12.18 -15.38 -15.19
CA THR A 120 12.68 -15.52 -13.84
C THR A 120 11.57 -15.45 -12.80
N SER A 121 11.32 -16.59 -12.17
CA SER A 121 10.51 -16.83 -10.95
C SER A 121 9.10 -16.24 -10.94
N MET A 122 8.19 -16.94 -11.58
CA MET A 122 6.74 -16.64 -11.57
C MET A 122 6.08 -16.55 -10.17
N VAL A 123 6.77 -17.00 -9.12
CA VAL A 123 6.26 -16.97 -7.73
C VAL A 123 6.23 -15.56 -7.17
N GLN A 124 7.07 -14.66 -7.68
CA GLN A 124 7.20 -13.30 -7.15
C GLN A 124 6.35 -12.26 -7.89
N ASN A 125 5.84 -12.61 -9.08
CA ASN A 125 5.07 -11.69 -9.90
C ASN A 125 3.72 -11.34 -9.25
N GLY A 126 3.58 -10.08 -8.90
CA GLY A 126 2.36 -9.53 -8.29
C GLY A 126 2.36 -9.48 -6.76
N MET A 127 3.32 -10.08 -6.06
CA MET A 127 3.41 -9.98 -4.59
C MET A 127 3.67 -8.54 -4.13
N LEU A 128 4.48 -7.78 -4.85
CA LEU A 128 4.80 -6.40 -4.50
C LEU A 128 3.62 -5.44 -4.68
N ASN A 129 2.63 -5.80 -5.50
CA ASN A 129 1.45 -4.96 -5.70
C ASN A 129 0.67 -4.72 -4.40
N ARG A 130 0.74 -5.67 -3.45
CA ARG A 130 0.15 -5.51 -2.11
C ARG A 130 0.80 -4.39 -1.27
N PHE A 131 2.02 -4.00 -1.61
CA PHE A 131 2.78 -2.97 -0.92
C PHE A 131 2.81 -1.65 -1.70
N ASN A 132 2.03 -1.52 -2.78
CA ASN A 132 1.88 -0.29 -3.53
C ASN A 132 1.02 0.72 -2.73
N PRO A 133 1.62 1.75 -2.09
CA PRO A 133 0.87 2.66 -1.24
C PRO A 133 -0.02 3.61 -2.03
N ILE A 134 0.26 3.82 -3.31
CA ILE A 134 -0.55 4.66 -4.20
C ILE A 134 -1.88 3.94 -4.44
N GLN A 135 -1.83 2.68 -4.84
CA GLN A 135 -3.02 1.85 -5.01
C GLN A 135 -3.80 1.70 -3.70
N GLU A 136 -3.10 1.49 -2.58
CA GLU A 136 -3.73 1.36 -1.26
C GLU A 136 -4.55 2.60 -0.89
N LEU A 137 -4.01 3.81 -1.12
CA LEU A 137 -4.73 5.06 -0.88
C LEU A 137 -5.91 5.27 -1.85
N GLU A 138 -5.77 4.88 -3.11
CA GLU A 138 -6.84 4.93 -4.11
C GLU A 138 -7.98 3.97 -3.73
N GLU A 139 -7.69 2.73 -3.38
CA GLU A 139 -8.66 1.74 -2.93
C GLU A 139 -9.33 2.19 -1.62
N LEU A 140 -8.55 2.69 -0.66
CA LEU A 140 -9.06 3.21 0.60
C LEU A 140 -10.05 4.38 0.37
N ASN A 141 -9.86 5.17 -0.69
CA ASN A 141 -10.78 6.26 -1.02
C ASN A 141 -12.19 5.75 -1.40
N THR A 142 -12.32 4.52 -1.89
CA THR A 142 -13.60 3.92 -2.31
C THR A 142 -14.33 3.18 -1.20
N LEU A 143 -13.66 2.83 -0.09
CA LEU A 143 -14.25 2.07 1.00
C LEU A 143 -15.17 2.92 1.88
N ASN A 144 -16.20 2.29 2.46
CA ASN A 144 -16.92 2.87 3.58
C ASN A 144 -16.00 2.97 4.79
N LYS A 145 -15.86 4.17 5.35
CA LYS A 145 -14.89 4.48 6.38
C LYS A 145 -15.28 5.70 7.19
N SER A 146 -14.78 5.80 8.40
CA SER A 146 -14.75 7.04 9.16
C SER A 146 -13.38 7.72 9.02
N ILE A 147 -13.37 9.04 8.93
CA ILE A 147 -12.15 9.84 8.88
C ILE A 147 -12.23 10.94 9.94
N ARG A 148 -11.18 11.06 10.73
CA ARG A 148 -11.08 12.11 11.76
C ARG A 148 -9.68 12.69 11.82
N MET A 149 -9.59 13.95 12.26
CA MET A 149 -8.31 14.59 12.54
C MET A 149 -7.70 14.02 13.82
N GLU A 150 -6.41 13.73 13.78
CA GLU A 150 -5.65 13.44 15.00
C GLU A 150 -5.15 14.74 15.63
N LYS A 151 -5.24 14.79 16.96
CA LYS A 151 -4.68 15.88 17.75
C LYS A 151 -3.17 15.69 17.92
N GLY A 152 -2.42 16.81 18.02
CA GLY A 152 -0.98 16.75 18.27
C GLY A 152 -0.12 16.52 17.03
N ALA A 153 -0.65 16.76 15.83
CA ALA A 153 0.15 16.76 14.59
C ALA A 153 1.30 17.78 14.69
N ALA A 154 2.43 17.45 14.08
CA ALA A 154 3.58 18.36 13.98
C ALA A 154 3.20 19.64 13.24
N ARG A 155 3.87 20.76 13.59
CA ARG A 155 3.63 22.05 12.94
C ARG A 155 3.79 21.91 11.41
N GLY A 156 2.84 22.46 10.65
CA GLY A 156 2.87 22.39 9.19
C GLY A 156 2.29 21.09 8.61
N THR A 157 1.76 20.20 9.45
CA THR A 157 1.15 18.97 8.97
C THR A 157 -0.29 18.79 9.47
N TRP A 158 -1.05 17.98 8.73
CA TRP A 158 -2.27 17.35 9.21
C TRP A 158 -2.02 15.86 9.38
N VAL A 159 -2.64 15.26 10.38
CA VAL A 159 -2.72 13.80 10.50
C VAL A 159 -4.18 13.41 10.51
N VAL A 160 -4.58 12.62 9.52
CA VAL A 160 -5.93 12.06 9.46
C VAL A 160 -5.88 10.58 9.82
N ARG A 161 -6.75 10.17 10.73
CA ARG A 161 -6.99 8.78 11.06
C ARG A 161 -8.17 8.28 10.24
N ILE A 162 -7.98 7.16 9.54
CA ILE A 162 -8.95 6.58 8.64
C ILE A 162 -9.22 5.15 9.12
N GLU A 163 -10.49 4.85 9.39
CA GLU A 163 -10.92 3.53 9.84
C GLU A 163 -12.01 3.02 8.90
N PRO A 164 -11.68 2.10 7.98
CA PRO A 164 -12.69 1.39 7.21
C PRO A 164 -13.67 0.66 8.13
N GLU A 165 -14.95 0.61 7.74
CA GLU A 165 -15.92 -0.22 8.44
C GLU A 165 -15.48 -1.69 8.44
N PRO A 166 -15.63 -2.43 9.55
CA PRO A 166 -15.12 -3.80 9.68
C PRO A 166 -15.57 -4.72 8.54
N ALA A 167 -16.83 -4.64 8.12
CA ALA A 167 -17.35 -5.44 7.00
C ALA A 167 -16.69 -5.07 5.66
N SER A 168 -16.44 -3.78 5.42
CA SER A 168 -15.74 -3.28 4.23
C SER A 168 -14.26 -3.66 4.25
N ALA A 169 -13.59 -3.55 5.39
CA ALA A 169 -12.20 -3.96 5.58
C ALA A 169 -12.01 -5.46 5.33
N LYS A 170 -12.90 -6.29 5.89
CA LYS A 170 -12.88 -7.77 5.73
C LYS A 170 -13.07 -8.17 4.26
N ARG A 171 -14.07 -7.59 3.58
CA ARG A 171 -14.32 -7.86 2.16
C ARG A 171 -13.14 -7.45 1.30
N TRP A 172 -12.62 -6.25 1.49
CA TRP A 172 -11.46 -5.75 0.77
C TRP A 172 -10.22 -6.63 0.97
N LEU A 173 -9.94 -7.05 2.22
CA LEU A 173 -8.85 -7.98 2.52
C LEU A 173 -9.05 -9.32 1.81
N LYS A 174 -10.26 -9.89 1.85
CA LYS A 174 -10.61 -11.16 1.18
C LYS A 174 -10.39 -11.06 -0.32
N GLU A 175 -10.89 -10.01 -0.98
CA GLU A 175 -10.73 -9.79 -2.41
C GLU A 175 -9.24 -9.67 -2.80
N ARG A 176 -8.45 -8.98 -1.99
CA ARG A 176 -7.01 -8.80 -2.19
C ARG A 176 -6.26 -10.12 -2.08
N LEU A 177 -6.51 -10.90 -1.02
CA LEU A 177 -5.90 -12.21 -0.83
C LEU A 177 -6.32 -13.21 -1.91
N MET A 178 -7.58 -13.22 -2.31
CA MET A 178 -8.05 -14.06 -3.42
C MET A 178 -7.37 -13.70 -4.74
N LYS A 179 -7.16 -12.41 -5.01
CA LYS A 179 -6.42 -11.97 -6.18
C LYS A 179 -4.97 -12.48 -6.14
N GLU A 180 -4.30 -12.41 -5.00
CA GLU A 180 -2.96 -12.95 -4.80
C GLU A 180 -2.93 -14.48 -5.00
N MET A 181 -3.84 -15.20 -4.38
CA MET A 181 -3.97 -16.65 -4.54
C MET A 181 -4.19 -17.07 -6.01
N ASN A 182 -4.98 -16.29 -6.76
CA ASN A 182 -5.20 -16.56 -8.18
C ASN A 182 -3.91 -16.39 -9.01
N THR A 183 -2.98 -15.52 -8.63
CA THR A 183 -1.67 -15.44 -9.32
C THR A 183 -0.82 -16.69 -9.11
N LEU A 184 -1.07 -17.42 -8.03
CA LEU A 184 -0.37 -18.67 -7.68
C LEU A 184 -1.06 -19.92 -8.26
N ASN A 185 -2.20 -19.77 -8.94
CA ASN A 185 -2.96 -20.89 -9.49
C ASN A 185 -2.10 -21.72 -10.45
N PRO A 186 -1.86 -23.02 -10.17
CA PRO A 186 -1.02 -23.87 -11.01
C PRO A 186 -1.51 -24.00 -12.44
N GLN A 187 -2.84 -23.97 -12.68
CA GLN A 187 -3.42 -24.07 -14.02
C GLN A 187 -3.05 -22.89 -14.91
N ILE A 188 -2.96 -21.68 -14.36
CA ILE A 188 -2.55 -20.49 -15.12
C ILE A 188 -1.05 -20.55 -15.45
N ARG A 189 -0.25 -21.18 -14.60
CA ARG A 189 1.21 -21.29 -14.78
C ARG A 189 1.62 -22.28 -15.85
N ILE A 190 0.84 -23.34 -16.03
CA ILE A 190 1.16 -24.48 -16.89
C ILE A 190 0.94 -24.21 -18.37
N LEU A 191 0.01 -23.32 -18.71
CA LEU A 191 -0.20 -22.91 -20.10
C LEU A 191 1.07 -22.33 -20.77
N LYS A 192 2.14 -22.11 -20.00
CA LYS A 192 3.41 -21.51 -20.45
C LYS A 192 4.59 -22.49 -20.50
N THR A 193 4.47 -23.73 -20.00
CA THR A 193 5.56 -24.73 -19.98
C THR A 193 5.18 -25.99 -20.76
N GLN A 194 6.12 -26.53 -21.53
CA GLN A 194 5.91 -27.70 -22.39
C GLN A 194 5.53 -28.96 -21.59
N HIS A 195 4.57 -29.72 -22.09
CA HIS A 195 4.00 -30.91 -21.47
C HIS A 195 4.96 -32.09 -21.49
N THR A 196 5.26 -32.61 -20.31
CA THR A 196 5.78 -33.98 -20.10
C THR A 196 4.82 -34.72 -19.17
N GLU A 197 4.57 -36.03 -19.42
CA GLU A 197 3.60 -36.85 -18.68
C GLU A 197 3.81 -36.84 -17.15
N THR A 198 5.05 -36.84 -16.69
CA THR A 198 5.42 -36.72 -15.26
C THR A 198 4.91 -35.41 -14.61
N ASN A 199 4.57 -34.41 -15.39
CA ASN A 199 4.04 -33.15 -14.91
C ASN A 199 2.54 -33.19 -14.56
N GLN A 200 1.78 -34.10 -15.10
CA GLN A 200 0.30 -34.12 -14.91
C GLN A 200 -0.08 -34.50 -13.47
N GLU A 201 0.57 -35.52 -12.88
CA GLU A 201 0.28 -35.91 -11.49
C GLU A 201 0.70 -34.83 -10.49
N LEU A 202 1.88 -34.21 -10.72
CA LEU A 202 2.34 -33.08 -9.91
C LEU A 202 1.38 -31.87 -10.02
N GLN A 203 0.88 -31.63 -11.23
CA GLN A 203 -0.10 -30.56 -11.50
C GLN A 203 -1.41 -30.78 -10.75
N GLN A 204 -1.94 -32.00 -10.76
CA GLN A 204 -3.15 -32.35 -10.03
C GLN A 204 -2.96 -32.12 -8.52
N LYS A 205 -1.84 -32.60 -7.96
CA LYS A 205 -1.50 -32.38 -6.54
C LYS A 205 -1.37 -30.90 -6.19
N LEU A 206 -0.68 -30.11 -7.02
CA LEU A 206 -0.54 -28.65 -6.80
C LEU A 206 -1.89 -27.94 -6.91
N SER A 207 -2.75 -28.33 -7.87
CA SER A 207 -4.08 -27.76 -8.01
C SER A 207 -4.98 -28.09 -6.82
N GLN A 208 -4.87 -29.32 -6.27
CA GLN A 208 -5.60 -29.72 -5.09
C GLN A 208 -5.14 -28.94 -3.85
N VAL A 209 -3.82 -28.80 -3.63
CA VAL A 209 -3.26 -28.01 -2.53
C VAL A 209 -3.70 -26.55 -2.65
N TRP A 210 -3.62 -25.97 -3.84
CA TRP A 210 -4.07 -24.59 -4.08
C TRP A 210 -5.55 -24.40 -3.76
N LYS A 211 -6.40 -25.31 -4.22
CA LYS A 211 -7.86 -25.27 -3.96
C LYS A 211 -8.13 -25.34 -2.46
N GLN A 212 -7.53 -26.32 -1.77
CA GLN A 212 -7.65 -26.46 -0.33
C GLN A 212 -7.18 -25.20 0.42
N SER A 213 -6.05 -24.64 0.02
CA SER A 213 -5.52 -23.40 0.63
C SER A 213 -6.46 -22.20 0.43
N CYS A 214 -7.13 -22.11 -0.73
CA CYS A 214 -8.15 -21.08 -0.97
C CYS A 214 -9.38 -21.27 -0.07
N GLU A 215 -9.85 -22.51 0.09
CA GLU A 215 -10.98 -22.85 0.96
C GLU A 215 -10.66 -22.55 2.42
N ASP A 216 -9.49 -22.97 2.90
CA ASP A 216 -9.02 -22.73 4.27
C ASP A 216 -8.89 -21.24 4.57
N MET A 217 -8.29 -20.47 3.65
CA MET A 217 -8.17 -19.01 3.78
C MET A 217 -9.56 -18.35 3.86
N ASN A 218 -10.50 -18.76 3.00
CA ASN A 218 -11.88 -18.24 3.03
C ASN A 218 -12.55 -18.54 4.36
N ASN A 219 -12.49 -19.80 4.81
CA ASN A 219 -13.07 -20.23 6.08
C ASN A 219 -12.46 -19.47 7.27
N GLN A 220 -11.15 -19.30 7.27
CA GLN A 220 -10.46 -18.53 8.32
C GLN A 220 -10.92 -17.08 8.34
N LEU A 221 -11.04 -16.42 7.18
CA LEU A 221 -11.50 -15.04 7.11
C LEU A 221 -12.97 -14.90 7.51
N GLU A 222 -13.82 -15.85 7.17
CA GLU A 222 -15.24 -15.83 7.58
C GLU A 222 -15.42 -15.81 9.09
N HIS A 223 -14.61 -16.56 9.81
CA HIS A 223 -14.64 -16.64 11.28
C HIS A 223 -13.71 -15.63 11.99
N SER A 224 -13.14 -14.67 11.25
CA SER A 224 -12.25 -13.66 11.79
C SER A 224 -12.90 -12.28 11.86
N ASN A 225 -12.50 -11.49 12.84
CA ASN A 225 -12.73 -10.06 12.85
C ASN A 225 -11.53 -9.35 12.24
N VAL A 226 -11.78 -8.47 11.27
CA VAL A 226 -10.75 -7.65 10.61
C VAL A 226 -10.98 -6.20 10.98
N ARG A 227 -9.94 -5.58 11.53
CA ARG A 227 -9.94 -4.15 11.84
C ARG A 227 -8.68 -3.52 11.27
N THR A 228 -8.85 -2.50 10.45
CA THR A 228 -7.72 -1.76 9.89
C THR A 228 -7.80 -0.30 10.30
N VAL A 229 -6.66 0.26 10.69
CA VAL A 229 -6.52 1.68 11.04
C VAL A 229 -5.36 2.25 10.25
N TYR A 230 -5.61 3.40 9.61
CA TYR A 230 -4.60 4.15 8.89
C TYR A 230 -4.37 5.51 9.55
N HIS A 231 -3.12 5.97 9.53
CA HIS A 231 -2.75 7.33 9.85
C HIS A 231 -2.02 7.91 8.64
N LEU A 232 -2.61 8.93 8.02
CA LEU A 232 -2.01 9.63 6.89
C LEU A 232 -1.56 11.01 7.34
N THR A 233 -0.25 11.24 7.30
CA THR A 233 0.35 12.56 7.53
C THR A 233 0.43 13.30 6.20
N ILE A 234 -0.08 14.52 6.18
CA ILE A 234 -0.23 15.35 4.98
C ILE A 234 0.45 16.69 5.23
N ASP A 235 1.24 17.15 4.30
CA ASP A 235 1.80 18.50 4.33
C ASP A 235 0.70 19.55 4.11
N ARG A 236 0.63 20.56 4.98
CA ARG A 236 -0.41 21.59 4.93
C ARG A 236 -0.30 22.51 3.75
N GLN A 237 0.90 22.76 3.31
CA GLN A 237 1.18 23.72 2.24
C GLN A 237 0.87 23.12 0.87
N THR A 238 1.35 21.91 0.63
CA THR A 238 1.17 21.23 -0.67
C THR A 238 -0.08 20.38 -0.74
N GLY A 239 -0.63 19.95 0.40
CA GLY A 239 -1.72 19.00 0.49
C GLY A 239 -1.32 17.56 0.14
N LEU A 240 -0.02 17.26 0.03
CA LEU A 240 0.48 15.95 -0.37
C LEU A 240 0.78 15.05 0.83
N PRO A 241 0.62 13.73 0.69
CA PRO A 241 1.03 12.76 1.70
C PRO A 241 2.54 12.84 2.00
N LEU A 242 2.89 12.78 3.27
CA LEU A 242 4.28 12.63 3.74
C LEU A 242 4.53 11.23 4.28
N LYS A 243 3.56 10.68 5.02
CA LYS A 243 3.68 9.35 5.64
C LYS A 243 2.32 8.66 5.63
N LEU A 244 2.33 7.36 5.41
CA LEU A 244 1.20 6.47 5.63
C LEU A 244 1.64 5.39 6.62
N SER A 245 0.92 5.19 7.71
CA SER A 245 1.07 4.03 8.56
C SER A 245 -0.25 3.30 8.67
N SER A 246 -0.22 1.98 8.63
CA SER A 246 -1.40 1.14 8.79
C SER A 246 -1.15 0.00 9.74
N GLU A 247 -2.21 -0.41 10.43
CA GLU A 247 -2.26 -1.60 11.25
C GLU A 247 -3.54 -2.36 10.89
N CYS A 248 -3.38 -3.52 10.26
CA CYS A 248 -4.47 -4.44 9.96
C CYS A 248 -4.42 -5.60 10.95
N ARG A 249 -5.40 -5.67 11.84
CA ARG A 249 -5.55 -6.73 12.86
C ARG A 249 -6.57 -7.75 12.40
N ILE A 250 -6.19 -9.01 12.50
CA ILE A 250 -7.05 -10.16 12.28
C ILE A 250 -7.13 -10.91 13.62
N SER A 251 -8.31 -11.02 14.18
CA SER A 251 -8.54 -11.74 15.42
C SER A 251 -9.52 -12.88 15.21
N ARG A 252 -9.19 -14.05 15.74
CA ARG A 252 -10.03 -15.26 15.70
C ARG A 252 -10.33 -15.72 17.11
N GLN A 253 -11.58 -16.14 17.32
CA GLN A 253 -11.97 -16.81 18.53
C GLN A 253 -11.89 -18.31 18.28
N VAL A 254 -10.93 -18.97 18.88
CA VAL A 254 -10.80 -20.43 18.83
C VAL A 254 -11.56 -20.98 20.02
N ALA A 255 -12.42 -21.98 19.81
CA ALA A 255 -13.18 -22.60 20.89
C ALA A 255 -12.21 -23.16 21.93
N ASN A 256 -12.34 -22.72 23.18
CA ASN A 256 -11.55 -23.12 24.36
C ASN A 256 -10.07 -22.68 24.37
N GLU A 257 -9.64 -21.76 23.50
CA GLU A 257 -8.30 -21.19 23.51
C GLU A 257 -8.32 -19.68 23.65
N GLU A 258 -7.19 -19.10 24.04
CA GLU A 258 -7.00 -17.65 24.04
C GLU A 258 -7.21 -17.09 22.62
N GLN A 259 -7.76 -15.88 22.56
CA GLN A 259 -8.00 -15.19 21.30
C GLN A 259 -6.70 -15.01 20.50
N HIS A 260 -6.56 -15.73 19.40
CA HIS A 260 -5.39 -15.56 18.52
C HIS A 260 -5.50 -14.26 17.73
N GLN A 261 -4.48 -13.41 17.81
CA GLN A 261 -4.45 -12.12 17.16
C GLN A 261 -3.17 -11.91 16.36
N GLU A 262 -3.32 -11.58 15.11
CA GLU A 262 -2.23 -11.18 14.21
C GLU A 262 -2.43 -9.74 13.74
N ALA A 263 -1.35 -8.98 13.63
CA ALA A 263 -1.38 -7.65 13.07
C ALA A 263 -0.29 -7.47 12.01
N LEU A 264 -0.71 -7.05 10.81
CA LEU A 264 0.19 -6.54 9.78
C LEU A 264 0.38 -5.04 10.00
N ILE A 265 1.62 -4.62 10.22
CA ILE A 265 1.98 -3.22 10.45
C ILE A 265 2.79 -2.74 9.25
N THR A 266 2.35 -1.65 8.62
CA THR A 266 3.05 -1.05 7.47
C THR A 266 3.34 0.42 7.77
N ARG A 267 4.51 0.88 7.34
CA ARG A 267 4.90 2.30 7.39
C ARG A 267 5.52 2.69 6.08
N VAL A 268 5.05 3.79 5.49
CA VAL A 268 5.54 4.35 4.23
C VAL A 268 5.90 5.80 4.43
N VAL A 269 7.00 6.22 3.83
CA VAL A 269 7.41 7.62 3.71
C VAL A 269 7.39 7.96 2.23
N PHE A 270 6.74 9.07 1.87
CA PHE A 270 6.70 9.58 0.51
C PHE A 270 7.73 10.71 0.36
N GLU A 271 8.43 10.70 -0.76
CA GLU A 271 9.53 11.61 -1.07
C GLU A 271 9.40 12.07 -2.53
N ASP A 272 10.13 13.11 -2.92
CA ASP A 272 10.28 13.57 -4.32
C ASP A 272 8.99 13.61 -5.16
N TYR A 273 8.11 14.50 -4.83
CA TYR A 273 6.96 14.82 -5.66
C TYR A 273 7.35 15.79 -6.80
N LYS A 274 7.14 15.38 -8.06
CA LYS A 274 7.31 16.24 -9.24
C LYS A 274 6.09 16.19 -10.13
#